data_f9cc37cec1c379f138165d5d9791ace8
#
_entry.id   f9cc37cec1c379f138165d5d9791ace8
#
_cell.length_a   1.000
_cell.length_b   1.000
_cell.length_c   1.000
_cell.angle_alpha   90.00
_cell.angle_beta   90.00
_cell.angle_gamma   90.00
#
_symmetry.space_group_name_H-M   'P 1'
#
loop_
_entity.id
_entity.type
_entity.pdbx_description
1 polymer ?
#
loop_
_entity_poly.entity_id
_entity_poly.type
_entity_poly.pdbx_seq_one_letter_code
_entity_poly.pdbx_strand_id
1 'polypeptide(L)'
;MKRVLLLLLTLSLLALRADEPVSKLNGAFRQVKNKFGTMTDWKPRDSVTVIKVFRDGYWLGAYYNDKRKGRRWFDGACGGTYALKNGKYEETVGYYSWDSTAVGKAYSFDYAISPKQYEQYGKMTSDKYKDYPINEVCDRITAAEPLKNNALEGVWFMQEGYWGGTSRFGEGNYKDFQVVKIFSYPMVVYAYYNPKTRQFDGAGGAMYQFDGKTLTETNEFWSWQPDGSRKGNVESFKMTLENGRFVQEGWSGKLREVYAKAN
;
A
#
# COMPACT_ATOMS: atom_id res chain seq x y z
N MET A 1 16.90 12.21 69.32
CA MET A 1 16.26 11.36 68.32
C MET A 1 16.05 12.15 67.02
N LYS A 2 16.93 11.96 66.02
CA LYS A 2 16.84 12.64 64.72
C LYS A 2 16.07 11.73 63.77
N ARG A 3 14.91 12.18 63.27
CA ARG A 3 14.14 11.46 62.23
C ARG A 3 14.75 11.83 60.89
N VAL A 4 15.34 10.84 60.19
CA VAL A 4 15.79 10.96 58.81
C VAL A 4 14.57 10.70 57.92
N LEU A 5 14.15 11.75 57.17
CA LEU A 5 13.07 11.66 56.19
C LEU A 5 13.70 11.16 54.88
N LEU A 6 13.43 9.90 54.52
CA LEU A 6 13.89 9.30 53.27
C LEU A 6 12.91 9.74 52.15
N LEU A 7 13.33 10.69 51.32
CA LEU A 7 12.59 11.11 50.11
C LEU A 7 12.85 10.08 49.01
N LEU A 8 11.89 9.19 48.77
CA LEU A 8 11.89 8.33 47.60
C LEU A 8 11.50 9.17 46.38
N LEU A 9 12.52 9.59 45.60
CA LEU A 9 12.30 10.13 44.26
C LEU A 9 11.96 8.96 43.32
N THR A 10 10.65 8.75 43.04
CA THR A 10 10.22 7.93 41.94
C THR A 10 10.51 8.67 40.63
N LEU A 11 11.67 8.43 40.04
CA LEU A 11 11.91 8.76 38.64
C LEU A 11 11.00 7.89 37.78
N SER A 12 9.86 8.43 37.34
CA SER A 12 9.11 7.87 36.22
C SER A 12 9.98 8.06 34.98
N LEU A 13 10.72 7.03 34.60
CA LEU A 13 11.31 6.92 33.28
C LEU A 13 10.17 6.88 32.26
N LEU A 14 9.77 8.05 31.76
CA LEU A 14 9.12 8.17 30.46
C LEU A 14 10.14 7.66 29.44
N ALA A 15 10.10 6.37 29.17
CA ALA A 15 10.85 5.83 28.05
C ALA A 15 10.30 6.46 26.77
N LEU A 16 10.97 7.52 26.29
CA LEU A 16 10.76 8.04 24.96
C LEU A 16 10.99 6.85 24.00
N ARG A 17 9.90 6.33 23.44
CA ARG A 17 10.01 5.31 22.40
C ARG A 17 10.69 5.97 21.21
N ALA A 18 11.87 5.48 20.87
CA ALA A 18 12.60 5.92 19.69
C ALA A 18 11.79 5.62 18.42
N ASP A 19 12.03 6.42 17.39
CA ASP A 19 11.51 6.15 16.07
C ASP A 19 12.04 4.80 15.56
N GLU A 20 11.19 4.02 14.95
CA GLU A 20 11.56 2.73 14.40
C GLU A 20 11.76 2.83 12.88
N PRO A 21 12.66 2.01 12.30
CA PRO A 21 12.87 2.04 10.86
C PRO A 21 11.59 1.58 10.12
N VAL A 22 11.18 2.35 9.11
CA VAL A 22 9.99 2.03 8.29
C VAL A 22 10.07 0.63 7.66
N SER A 23 11.28 0.14 7.39
CA SER A 23 11.52 -1.21 6.87
C SER A 23 10.96 -2.33 7.75
N LYS A 24 10.66 -2.06 9.01
CA LYS A 24 10.01 -3.03 9.91
C LYS A 24 8.65 -3.49 9.39
N LEU A 25 7.92 -2.62 8.67
CA LEU A 25 6.64 -2.97 8.04
C LEU A 25 6.80 -3.53 6.60
N ASN A 26 7.97 -3.46 5.97
CA ASN A 26 8.13 -3.93 4.59
C ASN A 26 7.53 -5.33 4.40
N GLY A 27 6.64 -5.45 3.40
CA GLY A 27 5.93 -6.69 3.11
C GLY A 27 4.53 -6.46 2.55
N ALA A 28 3.91 -7.57 2.19
CA ALA A 28 2.52 -7.62 1.76
C ALA A 28 1.69 -8.37 2.79
N PHE A 29 0.47 -7.90 3.04
CA PHE A 29 -0.40 -8.42 4.07
C PHE A 29 -1.83 -8.53 3.55
N ARG A 30 -2.56 -9.57 4.00
CA ARG A 30 -3.98 -9.79 3.73
C ARG A 30 -4.77 -9.60 5.01
N GLN A 31 -5.75 -8.71 5.00
CA GLN A 31 -6.64 -8.52 6.14
C GLN A 31 -7.47 -9.79 6.39
N VAL A 32 -7.42 -10.29 7.60
CA VAL A 32 -8.15 -11.50 8.03
C VAL A 32 -9.35 -11.17 8.90
N LYS A 33 -9.29 -10.09 9.66
CA LYS A 33 -10.43 -9.58 10.42
C LYS A 33 -10.35 -8.06 10.60
N ASN A 34 -11.49 -7.46 10.82
CA ASN A 34 -11.59 -6.03 11.09
C ASN A 34 -12.68 -5.71 12.09
N LYS A 35 -12.58 -4.49 12.64
CA LYS A 35 -13.61 -3.87 13.46
C LYS A 35 -13.67 -2.38 13.08
N PHE A 36 -14.58 -2.02 12.17
CA PHE A 36 -14.71 -0.70 11.58
C PHE A 36 -15.98 0.02 12.03
N GLY A 37 -15.90 1.33 12.15
CA GLY A 37 -17.05 2.19 12.43
C GLY A 37 -17.80 1.76 13.70
N THR A 38 -19.08 1.44 13.56
CA THR A 38 -19.97 1.07 14.67
C THR A 38 -19.95 -0.42 15.06
N MET A 39 -19.06 -1.23 14.46
CA MET A 39 -18.96 -2.63 14.80
C MET A 39 -18.54 -2.80 16.26
N THR A 40 -19.27 -3.61 17.03
CA THR A 40 -18.96 -3.98 18.43
C THR A 40 -17.94 -5.10 18.51
N ASP A 41 -17.97 -6.00 17.51
CA ASP A 41 -17.17 -7.22 17.47
C ASP A 41 -16.26 -7.28 16.26
N TRP A 42 -15.16 -8.03 16.39
CA TRP A 42 -14.32 -8.40 15.28
C TRP A 42 -15.08 -9.26 14.27
N LYS A 43 -15.00 -8.90 12.99
CA LYS A 43 -15.61 -9.67 11.90
C LYS A 43 -14.50 -10.27 11.03
N PRO A 44 -14.61 -11.54 10.63
CA PRO A 44 -13.72 -12.12 9.64
C PRO A 44 -13.89 -11.40 8.29
N ARG A 45 -12.84 -11.43 7.47
CA ARG A 45 -12.80 -10.79 6.16
C ARG A 45 -13.01 -11.81 5.04
N ASP A 46 -14.21 -12.38 4.98
CA ASP A 46 -14.60 -13.46 4.05
C ASP A 46 -15.39 -12.98 2.82
N SER A 47 -15.96 -11.78 2.88
CA SER A 47 -16.76 -11.19 1.78
C SER A 47 -15.96 -10.24 0.87
N VAL A 48 -14.86 -9.69 1.35
CA VAL A 48 -14.00 -8.75 0.62
C VAL A 48 -12.55 -9.12 0.85
N THR A 49 -11.77 -9.21 -0.21
CA THR A 49 -10.32 -9.33 -0.09
C THR A 49 -9.71 -7.93 0.11
N VAL A 50 -8.92 -7.78 1.14
CA VAL A 50 -8.15 -6.56 1.39
C VAL A 50 -6.69 -6.93 1.47
N ILE A 51 -5.85 -6.28 0.68
CA ILE A 51 -4.41 -6.37 0.79
C ILE A 51 -3.83 -5.01 1.19
N LYS A 52 -2.75 -5.04 1.94
CA LYS A 52 -1.91 -3.89 2.24
C LYS A 52 -0.47 -4.23 1.90
N VAL A 53 0.18 -3.36 1.15
CA VAL A 53 1.58 -3.50 0.79
C VAL A 53 2.34 -2.31 1.33
N PHE A 54 3.41 -2.59 2.06
CA PHE A 54 4.29 -1.59 2.67
C PHE A 54 5.70 -1.75 2.13
N ARG A 55 6.33 -0.63 1.77
CA ARG A 55 7.74 -0.60 1.40
C ARG A 55 8.34 0.78 1.60
N ASP A 56 9.44 0.84 2.34
CA ASP A 56 10.32 2.03 2.45
C ASP A 56 9.56 3.34 2.70
N GLY A 57 8.60 3.32 3.64
CA GLY A 57 7.79 4.49 4.00
C GLY A 57 6.60 4.78 3.10
N TYR A 58 6.28 3.90 2.15
CA TYR A 58 5.09 3.99 1.30
C TYR A 58 4.17 2.79 1.51
N TRP A 59 2.87 3.02 1.32
CA TRP A 59 1.87 1.97 1.46
C TRP A 59 0.76 2.09 0.41
N LEU A 60 0.15 0.95 0.10
CA LEU A 60 -1.07 0.84 -0.70
C LEU A 60 -1.97 -0.21 -0.08
N GLY A 61 -3.24 0.14 0.09
CA GLY A 61 -4.32 -0.77 0.45
C GLY A 61 -5.32 -0.90 -0.70
N ALA A 62 -5.69 -2.12 -1.09
CA ALA A 62 -6.69 -2.38 -2.12
C ALA A 62 -7.78 -3.33 -1.61
N TYR A 63 -9.02 -3.03 -2.00
CA TYR A 63 -10.25 -3.74 -1.63
C TYR A 63 -10.88 -4.29 -2.91
N TYR A 64 -11.00 -5.60 -3.02
CA TYR A 64 -11.49 -6.26 -4.22
C TYR A 64 -12.13 -7.63 -3.91
N ASN A 65 -12.61 -8.32 -4.95
CA ASN A 65 -13.33 -9.57 -4.81
C ASN A 65 -14.50 -9.44 -3.82
N ASP A 66 -15.27 -8.33 -3.98
CA ASP A 66 -16.38 -8.03 -3.10
C ASP A 66 -17.59 -8.91 -3.47
N LYS A 67 -17.89 -9.88 -2.61
CA LYS A 67 -19.01 -10.81 -2.78
C LYS A 67 -20.35 -10.26 -2.30
N ARG A 68 -20.39 -9.05 -1.77
CA ARG A 68 -21.62 -8.41 -1.30
C ARG A 68 -22.53 -8.07 -2.49
N LYS A 69 -23.80 -8.37 -2.36
CA LYS A 69 -24.79 -8.13 -3.42
C LYS A 69 -24.79 -6.66 -3.88
N GLY A 70 -24.75 -6.43 -5.19
CA GLY A 70 -24.79 -5.10 -5.79
C GLY A 70 -23.46 -4.33 -5.73
N ARG A 71 -22.37 -4.95 -5.30
CA ARG A 71 -21.03 -4.36 -5.29
C ARG A 71 -20.22 -4.74 -6.53
N ARG A 72 -19.29 -3.87 -6.91
CA ARG A 72 -18.30 -4.17 -7.94
C ARG A 72 -17.26 -5.11 -7.37
N TRP A 73 -16.63 -5.91 -8.23
CA TRP A 73 -15.55 -6.80 -7.83
C TRP A 73 -14.33 -6.03 -7.28
N PHE A 74 -13.95 -4.90 -7.89
CA PHE A 74 -13.00 -3.93 -7.32
C PHE A 74 -13.79 -2.83 -6.60
N ASP A 75 -13.58 -2.69 -5.30
CA ASP A 75 -14.30 -1.73 -4.44
C ASP A 75 -13.53 -0.40 -4.31
N GLY A 76 -12.19 -0.45 -4.30
CA GLY A 76 -11.37 0.76 -4.24
C GLY A 76 -9.96 0.53 -3.70
N ALA A 77 -9.20 1.62 -3.66
CA ALA A 77 -7.84 1.63 -3.09
C ALA A 77 -7.53 2.95 -2.40
N CYS A 78 -6.55 2.90 -1.51
CA CYS A 78 -5.98 4.03 -0.81
C CYS A 78 -4.48 3.81 -0.62
N GLY A 79 -3.74 4.88 -0.34
CA GLY A 79 -2.33 4.78 -0.06
C GLY A 79 -1.67 6.14 0.13
N GLY A 80 -0.36 6.11 0.35
CA GLY A 80 0.42 7.31 0.61
C GLY A 80 1.75 6.97 1.25
N THR A 81 2.16 7.79 2.22
CA THR A 81 3.40 7.57 2.97
C THR A 81 3.11 7.20 4.41
N TYR A 82 4.08 6.56 5.09
CA TYR A 82 3.99 6.27 6.51
C TYR A 82 5.34 6.44 7.22
N ALA A 83 5.25 6.59 8.53
CA ALA A 83 6.38 6.58 9.43
C ALA A 83 6.05 5.78 10.70
N LEU A 84 7.08 5.28 11.37
CA LEU A 84 6.97 4.63 12.68
C LEU A 84 7.61 5.54 13.72
N LYS A 85 6.79 6.35 14.40
CA LYS A 85 7.26 7.40 15.31
C LYS A 85 6.66 7.23 16.69
N ASN A 86 7.47 7.38 17.73
CA ASN A 86 7.02 7.33 19.12
C ASN A 86 6.16 6.08 19.44
N GLY A 87 6.45 4.95 18.78
CA GLY A 87 5.69 3.71 18.95
C GLY A 87 4.30 3.73 18.30
N LYS A 88 4.05 4.65 17.38
CA LYS A 88 2.84 4.73 16.55
C LYS A 88 3.17 4.50 15.09
N TYR A 89 2.19 3.97 14.36
CA TYR A 89 2.14 3.99 12.91
C TYR A 89 1.41 5.26 12.48
N GLU A 90 2.12 6.14 11.78
CA GLU A 90 1.56 7.38 11.25
C GLU A 90 1.48 7.28 9.73
N GLU A 91 0.28 7.39 9.16
CA GLU A 91 0.09 7.42 7.71
C GLU A 91 -0.37 8.80 7.24
N THR A 92 0.17 9.24 6.10
CA THR A 92 -0.32 10.40 5.37
C THR A 92 -0.96 9.91 4.07
N VAL A 93 -2.23 10.23 3.88
CA VAL A 93 -3.00 9.76 2.72
C VAL A 93 -2.60 10.56 1.48
N GLY A 94 -2.06 9.90 0.47
CA GLY A 94 -1.71 10.46 -0.84
C GLY A 94 -2.83 10.34 -1.85
N TYR A 95 -3.62 9.27 -1.76
CA TYR A 95 -4.81 9.01 -2.59
C TYR A 95 -5.81 8.13 -1.84
N TYR A 96 -7.11 8.37 -2.12
CA TYR A 96 -8.20 7.66 -1.45
C TYR A 96 -9.43 7.61 -2.36
N SER A 97 -9.79 6.45 -2.87
CA SER A 97 -10.83 6.29 -3.90
C SER A 97 -12.26 6.58 -3.42
N TRP A 98 -12.53 6.51 -2.12
CA TRP A 98 -13.88 6.69 -1.56
C TRP A 98 -14.18 8.11 -1.07
N ASP A 99 -13.12 8.90 -0.78
CA ASP A 99 -13.25 10.23 -0.19
C ASP A 99 -11.99 11.08 -0.42
N SER A 100 -12.01 11.94 -1.42
CA SER A 100 -10.89 12.81 -1.75
C SER A 100 -10.53 13.80 -0.63
N THR A 101 -11.43 14.05 0.34
CA THR A 101 -11.17 14.96 1.46
C THR A 101 -10.23 14.35 2.51
N ALA A 102 -10.00 13.04 2.46
CA ALA A 102 -8.98 12.36 3.26
C ALA A 102 -7.55 12.63 2.74
N VAL A 103 -7.39 12.99 1.46
CA VAL A 103 -6.06 13.21 0.85
C VAL A 103 -5.35 14.39 1.49
N GLY A 104 -4.11 14.15 1.89
CA GLY A 104 -3.25 15.11 2.61
C GLY A 104 -3.43 15.08 4.14
N LYS A 105 -4.41 14.34 4.67
CA LYS A 105 -4.58 14.16 6.12
C LYS A 105 -3.63 13.09 6.64
N ALA A 106 -3.15 13.30 7.86
CA ALA A 106 -2.33 12.34 8.59
C ALA A 106 -3.15 11.69 9.71
N TYR A 107 -2.96 10.39 9.90
CA TYR A 107 -3.61 9.60 10.93
C TYR A 107 -2.58 8.81 11.72
N SER A 108 -2.79 8.69 13.02
CA SER A 108 -1.90 7.98 13.93
C SER A 108 -2.62 6.79 14.55
N PHE A 109 -1.98 5.63 14.51
CA PHE A 109 -2.53 4.37 14.97
C PHE A 109 -1.59 3.69 15.95
N ASP A 110 -2.15 2.98 16.90
CA ASP A 110 -1.43 1.92 17.60
C ASP A 110 -1.19 0.77 16.62
N TYR A 111 -0.07 0.10 16.73
CA TYR A 111 0.23 -1.03 15.88
C TYR A 111 1.01 -2.12 16.60
N ALA A 112 0.88 -3.33 16.10
CA ALA A 112 1.76 -4.44 16.46
C ALA A 112 2.24 -5.14 15.19
N ILE A 113 3.47 -5.61 15.18
CA ILE A 113 4.07 -6.33 14.06
C ILE A 113 4.81 -7.55 14.56
N SER A 114 4.60 -8.66 13.90
CA SER A 114 5.34 -9.92 14.05
C SER A 114 5.80 -10.41 12.67
N PRO A 115 6.65 -11.44 12.59
CA PRO A 115 6.99 -12.03 11.30
C PRO A 115 5.79 -12.49 10.47
N LYS A 116 4.66 -12.83 11.11
CA LYS A 116 3.48 -13.41 10.47
C LYS A 116 2.31 -12.43 10.33
N GLN A 117 2.26 -11.36 11.14
CA GLN A 117 1.04 -10.57 11.28
C GLN A 117 1.34 -9.09 11.53
N TYR A 118 0.50 -8.24 10.99
CA TYR A 118 0.41 -6.81 11.26
C TYR A 118 -0.97 -6.49 11.84
N GLU A 119 -0.99 -5.65 12.86
CA GLU A 119 -2.21 -5.16 13.50
C GLU A 119 -2.19 -3.64 13.57
N GLN A 120 -3.36 -3.02 13.39
CA GLN A 120 -3.55 -1.57 13.43
C GLN A 120 -4.82 -1.23 14.21
N TYR A 121 -4.73 -0.19 15.08
CA TYR A 121 -5.83 0.25 15.94
C TYR A 121 -5.87 1.77 15.99
N GLY A 122 -7.01 2.38 15.66
CA GLY A 122 -7.15 3.82 15.72
C GLY A 122 -8.39 4.35 15.03
N LYS A 123 -8.38 5.62 14.71
CA LYS A 123 -9.51 6.32 14.08
C LYS A 123 -9.02 7.20 12.96
N MET A 124 -9.89 7.38 11.95
CA MET A 124 -9.69 8.40 10.91
C MET A 124 -10.80 9.45 10.96
N THR A 125 -10.49 10.65 10.50
CA THR A 125 -11.45 11.73 10.33
C THR A 125 -11.25 12.41 8.98
N SER A 126 -12.31 12.42 8.17
CA SER A 126 -12.43 13.17 6.92
C SER A 126 -13.79 13.88 6.90
N ASP A 127 -14.16 14.49 5.83
CA ASP A 127 -15.48 15.13 5.74
C ASP A 127 -16.61 14.09 5.73
N LYS A 128 -16.32 12.91 5.18
CA LYS A 128 -17.25 11.78 5.15
C LYS A 128 -17.25 10.94 6.42
N TYR A 129 -16.10 10.86 7.10
CA TYR A 129 -15.91 9.98 8.26
C TYR A 129 -15.44 10.80 9.47
N LYS A 130 -16.19 10.82 10.55
CA LYS A 130 -15.82 11.49 11.80
C LYS A 130 -15.49 10.46 12.87
N ASP A 131 -14.25 10.54 13.42
CA ASP A 131 -13.77 9.62 14.46
C ASP A 131 -14.06 8.13 14.14
N TYR A 132 -13.92 7.78 12.86
CA TYR A 132 -14.28 6.46 12.37
C TYR A 132 -13.24 5.43 12.78
N PRO A 133 -13.57 4.46 13.65
CA PRO A 133 -12.64 3.42 14.08
C PRO A 133 -12.17 2.56 12.91
N ILE A 134 -10.85 2.37 12.83
CA ILE A 134 -10.20 1.46 11.88
C ILE A 134 -9.31 0.53 12.70
N ASN A 135 -9.79 -0.69 12.93
CA ASN A 135 -9.02 -1.72 13.60
C ASN A 135 -8.91 -2.93 12.67
N GLU A 136 -7.69 -3.37 12.45
CA GLU A 136 -7.37 -4.36 11.43
C GLU A 136 -6.38 -5.38 11.97
N VAL A 137 -6.53 -6.62 11.53
CA VAL A 137 -5.53 -7.68 11.68
C VAL A 137 -5.27 -8.25 10.31
N CYS A 138 -4.01 -8.27 9.91
CA CYS A 138 -3.57 -8.67 8.58
C CYS A 138 -2.46 -9.72 8.68
N ASP A 139 -2.65 -10.87 8.07
CA ASP A 139 -1.64 -11.89 7.96
C ASP A 139 -0.67 -11.57 6.82
N ARG A 140 0.62 -11.86 7.03
CA ARG A 140 1.64 -11.68 6.01
C ARG A 140 1.40 -12.63 4.84
N ILE A 141 1.40 -12.09 3.63
CA ILE A 141 1.37 -12.89 2.39
C ILE A 141 2.77 -13.47 2.17
N THR A 142 2.84 -14.77 1.99
CA THR A 142 4.07 -15.48 1.67
C THR A 142 3.96 -16.14 0.30
N ALA A 143 5.06 -16.17 -0.45
CA ALA A 143 5.14 -16.93 -1.69
C ALA A 143 5.60 -18.36 -1.43
N ALA A 144 5.23 -19.25 -2.32
CA ALA A 144 5.73 -20.63 -2.30
C ALA A 144 7.22 -20.71 -2.66
N GLU A 145 7.68 -19.83 -3.57
CA GLU A 145 9.05 -19.78 -4.05
C GLU A 145 9.74 -18.48 -3.63
N PRO A 146 11.03 -18.49 -3.36
CA PRO A 146 11.79 -17.28 -3.07
C PRO A 146 11.89 -16.37 -4.31
N LEU A 147 12.07 -15.08 -4.08
CA LEU A 147 12.36 -14.12 -5.16
C LEU A 147 13.73 -14.41 -5.77
N LYS A 148 13.78 -14.60 -7.09
CA LYS A 148 15.02 -14.94 -7.81
C LYS A 148 16.00 -13.76 -7.89
N ASN A 149 15.48 -12.54 -8.01
CA ASN A 149 16.25 -11.31 -8.06
C ASN A 149 15.47 -10.17 -7.38
N ASN A 150 16.09 -9.48 -6.44
CA ASN A 150 15.46 -8.43 -5.63
C ASN A 150 15.74 -7.00 -6.12
N ALA A 151 16.32 -6.82 -7.30
CA ALA A 151 16.70 -5.49 -7.80
C ALA A 151 15.50 -4.55 -8.00
N LEU A 152 14.28 -5.08 -8.19
CA LEU A 152 13.06 -4.29 -8.29
C LEU A 152 12.49 -3.88 -6.91
N GLU A 153 12.89 -4.54 -5.83
CA GLU A 153 12.39 -4.23 -4.48
C GLU A 153 12.54 -2.74 -4.15
N GLY A 154 11.44 -2.10 -3.76
CA GLY A 154 11.42 -0.67 -3.46
C GLY A 154 10.17 0.03 -3.97
N VAL A 155 10.24 1.36 -3.93
CA VAL A 155 9.19 2.26 -4.39
C VAL A 155 9.68 3.02 -5.63
N TRP A 156 8.82 3.12 -6.63
CA TRP A 156 9.16 3.66 -7.92
C TRP A 156 8.09 4.62 -8.41
N PHE A 157 8.51 5.75 -8.98
CA PHE A 157 7.61 6.73 -9.58
C PHE A 157 7.80 6.77 -11.09
N MET A 158 6.68 6.71 -11.83
CA MET A 158 6.69 6.79 -13.28
C MET A 158 7.24 8.14 -13.74
N GLN A 159 8.11 8.08 -14.72
CA GLN A 159 8.69 9.23 -15.42
C GLN A 159 8.15 9.35 -16.83
N GLU A 160 7.97 8.22 -17.50
CA GLU A 160 7.41 8.12 -18.85
C GLU A 160 6.47 6.92 -18.89
N GLY A 161 5.39 7.02 -19.65
CA GLY A 161 4.45 5.92 -19.85
C GLY A 161 3.79 6.01 -21.23
N TYR A 162 3.60 4.85 -21.84
CA TYR A 162 2.93 4.69 -23.13
C TYR A 162 2.09 3.42 -23.09
N TRP A 163 0.80 3.55 -23.40
CA TRP A 163 -0.15 2.45 -23.31
C TRP A 163 -1.05 2.40 -24.56
N GLY A 164 -1.16 1.22 -25.16
CA GLY A 164 -2.14 0.92 -26.19
C GLY A 164 -2.04 1.73 -27.48
N GLY A 165 -0.94 2.46 -27.68
CA GLY A 165 -0.71 3.21 -28.92
C GLY A 165 -1.11 4.68 -28.86
N THR A 166 -1.89 5.13 -27.87
CA THR A 166 -2.46 6.49 -27.87
C THR A 166 -2.34 7.22 -26.53
N SER A 167 -2.34 6.51 -25.41
CA SER A 167 -2.28 7.14 -24.08
C SER A 167 -0.84 7.33 -23.64
N ARG A 168 -0.51 8.53 -23.15
CA ARG A 168 0.84 8.88 -22.67
C ARG A 168 0.76 9.52 -21.29
N PHE A 169 1.69 9.12 -20.44
CA PHE A 169 1.92 9.77 -19.14
C PHE A 169 2.43 11.20 -19.35
N GLY A 170 1.91 12.15 -18.59
CA GLY A 170 2.25 13.57 -18.73
C GLY A 170 1.47 14.31 -19.81
N GLU A 171 0.57 13.63 -20.54
CA GLU A 171 -0.24 14.21 -21.62
C GLU A 171 -1.75 13.96 -21.40
N GLY A 172 -2.59 14.78 -22.00
CA GLY A 172 -4.04 14.61 -22.00
C GLY A 172 -4.62 14.42 -20.59
N ASN A 173 -5.37 13.36 -20.40
CA ASN A 173 -5.98 13.02 -19.13
C ASN A 173 -4.97 12.66 -18.02
N TYR A 174 -3.73 12.34 -18.37
CA TYR A 174 -2.66 11.96 -17.43
C TYR A 174 -1.62 13.07 -17.19
N LYS A 175 -1.91 14.33 -17.61
CA LYS A 175 -0.96 15.45 -17.58
C LYS A 175 -0.39 15.73 -16.20
N ASP A 176 -1.19 15.68 -15.15
CA ASP A 176 -0.79 16.02 -13.78
C ASP A 176 -0.86 14.80 -12.84
N PHE A 177 -0.89 13.59 -13.41
CA PHE A 177 -0.95 12.37 -12.66
C PHE A 177 0.41 11.99 -12.09
N GLN A 178 0.37 11.31 -10.96
CA GLN A 178 1.46 10.50 -10.45
C GLN A 178 1.09 9.03 -10.54
N VAL A 179 2.10 8.22 -10.81
CA VAL A 179 1.99 6.76 -10.73
C VAL A 179 3.06 6.27 -9.80
N VAL A 180 2.65 5.65 -8.71
CA VAL A 180 3.53 4.96 -7.78
C VAL A 180 3.42 3.46 -8.00
N LYS A 181 4.56 2.78 -8.08
CA LYS A 181 4.66 1.32 -8.15
C LYS A 181 5.51 0.84 -6.98
N ILE A 182 4.98 -0.08 -6.19
CA ILE A 182 5.61 -0.60 -4.96
C ILE A 182 5.87 -2.09 -5.16
N PHE A 183 7.14 -2.46 -5.18
CA PHE A 183 7.56 -3.86 -5.14
C PHE A 183 7.90 -4.24 -3.71
N SER A 184 7.13 -5.09 -3.10
CA SER A 184 7.36 -5.66 -1.78
C SER A 184 6.97 -7.13 -1.80
N TYR A 185 7.95 -7.99 -2.07
CA TYR A 185 7.71 -9.40 -2.34
C TYR A 185 6.80 -10.06 -1.30
N PRO A 186 5.79 -10.84 -1.74
CA PRO A 186 5.58 -11.35 -3.09
C PRO A 186 4.66 -10.49 -3.98
N MET A 187 4.31 -9.27 -3.57
CA MET A 187 3.37 -8.42 -4.28
C MET A 187 4.07 -7.24 -4.95
N VAL A 188 3.61 -6.92 -6.16
CA VAL A 188 3.74 -5.59 -6.76
C VAL A 188 2.37 -4.95 -6.80
N VAL A 189 2.30 -3.67 -6.43
CA VAL A 189 1.08 -2.86 -6.50
C VAL A 189 1.39 -1.49 -7.08
N TYR A 190 0.40 -0.88 -7.73
CA TYR A 190 0.57 0.46 -8.27
C TYR A 190 -0.76 1.22 -8.27
N ALA A 191 -0.65 2.55 -8.20
CA ALA A 191 -1.79 3.45 -8.23
C ALA A 191 -1.52 4.66 -9.12
N TYR A 192 -2.58 5.10 -9.81
CA TYR A 192 -2.64 6.27 -10.67
C TYR A 192 -3.53 7.31 -9.99
N TYR A 193 -3.00 8.48 -9.72
CA TYR A 193 -3.74 9.55 -9.05
C TYR A 193 -3.21 10.93 -9.42
N ASN A 194 -4.08 11.92 -9.31
CA ASN A 194 -3.71 13.32 -9.49
C ASN A 194 -3.60 14.01 -8.11
N PRO A 195 -2.39 14.35 -7.63
CA PRO A 195 -2.22 14.96 -6.31
C PRO A 195 -2.78 16.39 -6.22
N LYS A 196 -2.89 17.11 -7.35
CA LYS A 196 -3.42 18.48 -7.38
C LYS A 196 -4.93 18.51 -7.21
N THR A 197 -5.63 17.64 -7.96
CA THR A 197 -7.10 17.54 -7.91
C THR A 197 -7.59 16.54 -6.88
N ARG A 198 -6.70 15.75 -6.27
CA ARG A 198 -6.99 14.62 -5.36
C ARG A 198 -7.80 13.50 -6.01
N GLN A 199 -7.78 13.43 -7.34
CA GLN A 199 -8.49 12.43 -8.11
C GLN A 199 -7.71 11.11 -8.08
N PHE A 200 -8.37 10.03 -7.70
CA PHE A 200 -7.91 8.67 -7.91
C PHE A 200 -8.44 8.17 -9.26
N ASP A 201 -7.57 7.60 -10.11
CA ASP A 201 -7.93 7.02 -11.40
C ASP A 201 -8.07 5.51 -11.31
N GLY A 202 -7.06 4.85 -10.76
CA GLY A 202 -7.09 3.40 -10.65
C GLY A 202 -5.88 2.83 -9.92
N ALA A 203 -5.96 1.51 -9.67
CA ALA A 203 -4.89 0.73 -9.09
C ALA A 203 -4.88 -0.69 -9.65
N GLY A 204 -3.71 -1.30 -9.61
CA GLY A 204 -3.51 -2.71 -9.93
C GLY A 204 -2.54 -3.37 -8.98
N GLY A 205 -2.55 -4.69 -8.96
CA GLY A 205 -1.61 -5.46 -8.17
C GLY A 205 -1.54 -6.92 -8.61
N ALA A 206 -0.39 -7.51 -8.40
CA ALA A 206 -0.08 -8.86 -8.82
C ALA A 206 0.88 -9.55 -7.84
N MET A 207 0.85 -10.85 -7.81
CA MET A 207 1.98 -11.64 -7.33
C MET A 207 3.08 -11.56 -8.40
N TYR A 208 4.35 -11.40 -8.04
CA TYR A 208 5.41 -11.25 -9.04
C TYR A 208 6.61 -12.15 -8.82
N GLN A 209 7.33 -12.39 -9.90
CA GLN A 209 8.68 -12.94 -9.93
C GLN A 209 9.54 -12.11 -10.88
N PHE A 210 10.81 -11.95 -10.53
CA PHE A 210 11.78 -11.25 -11.37
C PHE A 210 13.09 -12.04 -11.43
N ASP A 211 13.59 -12.30 -12.62
CA ASP A 211 14.83 -13.09 -12.84
C ASP A 211 16.06 -12.23 -13.18
N GLY A 212 15.91 -10.89 -13.17
CA GLY A 212 16.94 -9.94 -13.57
C GLY A 212 16.74 -9.34 -14.98
N LYS A 213 15.85 -9.93 -15.79
CA LYS A 213 15.52 -9.48 -17.14
C LYS A 213 14.02 -9.47 -17.43
N THR A 214 13.30 -10.42 -16.87
CA THR A 214 11.86 -10.62 -17.09
C THR A 214 11.12 -10.49 -15.76
N LEU A 215 10.16 -9.57 -15.73
CA LEU A 215 9.16 -9.48 -14.69
C LEU A 215 7.95 -10.29 -15.12
N THR A 216 7.56 -11.25 -14.30
CA THR A 216 6.32 -12.03 -14.48
C THR A 216 5.34 -11.65 -13.39
N GLU A 217 4.15 -11.21 -13.76
CA GLU A 217 3.07 -10.79 -12.88
C GLU A 217 1.88 -11.73 -13.03
N THR A 218 1.38 -12.28 -11.91
CA THR A 218 0.08 -12.97 -11.86
C THR A 218 -0.93 -12.03 -11.24
N ASN A 219 -1.86 -11.51 -12.04
CA ASN A 219 -2.79 -10.46 -11.63
C ASN A 219 -3.67 -10.89 -10.46
N GLU A 220 -3.71 -10.07 -9.42
CA GLU A 220 -4.62 -10.22 -8.29
C GLU A 220 -5.82 -9.28 -8.40
N PHE A 221 -5.63 -8.04 -8.84
CA PHE A 221 -6.69 -7.08 -9.08
C PHE A 221 -6.29 -6.02 -10.13
N TRP A 222 -7.30 -5.49 -10.81
CA TRP A 222 -7.15 -4.47 -11.85
C TRP A 222 -8.38 -3.58 -11.89
N SER A 223 -8.28 -2.34 -11.48
CA SER A 223 -9.45 -1.46 -11.30
C SER A 223 -10.12 -1.02 -12.61
N TRP A 224 -9.37 -0.97 -13.71
CA TRP A 224 -9.90 -0.58 -15.04
C TRP A 224 -10.73 -1.70 -15.71
N GLN A 225 -10.66 -2.92 -15.20
CA GLN A 225 -11.60 -4.02 -15.50
C GLN A 225 -12.15 -4.56 -14.17
N PRO A 226 -13.16 -3.84 -13.61
CA PRO A 226 -13.61 -4.08 -12.23
C PRO A 226 -14.54 -5.31 -12.09
N ASP A 227 -14.66 -6.13 -13.14
CA ASP A 227 -15.40 -7.39 -13.15
C ASP A 227 -14.58 -8.60 -12.64
N GLY A 228 -13.28 -8.39 -12.39
CA GLY A 228 -12.37 -9.42 -11.92
C GLY A 228 -11.85 -10.38 -13.00
N SER A 229 -12.19 -10.15 -14.27
CA SER A 229 -11.81 -11.03 -15.39
C SER A 229 -10.30 -11.18 -15.59
N ARG A 230 -9.51 -10.23 -15.10
CA ARG A 230 -8.04 -10.30 -15.18
C ARG A 230 -7.38 -11.07 -14.05
N LYS A 231 -8.10 -11.41 -12.99
CA LYS A 231 -7.52 -12.16 -11.88
C LYS A 231 -6.97 -13.50 -12.33
N GLY A 232 -5.73 -13.79 -11.94
CA GLY A 232 -5.02 -15.01 -12.31
C GLY A 232 -4.35 -14.97 -13.69
N ASN A 233 -4.59 -13.95 -14.51
CA ASN A 233 -3.87 -13.78 -15.77
C ASN A 233 -2.39 -13.56 -15.50
N VAL A 234 -1.54 -14.24 -16.26
CA VAL A 234 -0.09 -14.11 -16.18
C VAL A 234 0.40 -13.23 -17.31
N GLU A 235 1.14 -12.18 -16.96
CA GLU A 235 1.77 -11.26 -17.91
C GLU A 235 3.27 -11.26 -17.68
N SER A 236 4.03 -11.08 -18.77
CA SER A 236 5.48 -11.01 -18.73
C SER A 236 5.97 -9.75 -19.41
N PHE A 237 6.91 -9.10 -18.78
CA PHE A 237 7.48 -7.83 -19.23
C PHE A 237 8.99 -7.94 -19.31
N LYS A 238 9.55 -7.42 -20.39
CA LYS A 238 11.00 -7.23 -20.50
C LYS A 238 11.40 -6.03 -19.65
N MET A 239 12.44 -6.22 -18.83
CA MET A 239 12.94 -5.20 -17.91
C MET A 239 14.36 -4.80 -18.25
N THR A 240 14.65 -3.50 -18.18
CA THR A 240 16.01 -2.96 -18.21
C THR A 240 16.20 -2.08 -16.97
N LEU A 241 17.22 -2.37 -16.16
CA LEU A 241 17.54 -1.62 -14.94
C LEU A 241 18.89 -0.93 -15.11
N GLU A 242 18.89 0.41 -15.01
CA GLU A 242 20.10 1.21 -15.11
C GLU A 242 19.99 2.48 -14.26
N ASN A 243 21.04 2.82 -13.53
CA ASN A 243 21.19 4.11 -12.84
C ASN A 243 19.99 4.53 -11.97
N GLY A 244 19.42 3.60 -11.18
CA GLY A 244 18.26 3.87 -10.32
C GLY A 244 16.94 4.06 -11.09
N ARG A 245 16.90 3.63 -12.35
CA ARG A 245 15.71 3.59 -13.21
C ARG A 245 15.44 2.18 -13.69
N PHE A 246 14.19 1.86 -13.99
CA PHE A 246 13.87 0.71 -14.82
C PHE A 246 12.94 1.09 -15.96
N VAL A 247 13.06 0.34 -17.05
CA VAL A 247 12.15 0.36 -18.18
C VAL A 247 11.43 -0.97 -18.21
N GLN A 248 10.10 -0.93 -18.29
CA GLN A 248 9.22 -2.08 -18.45
C GLN A 248 8.59 -2.02 -19.84
N GLU A 249 8.76 -3.10 -20.63
CA GLU A 249 8.21 -3.21 -21.98
C GLU A 249 7.35 -4.48 -22.09
N GLY A 250 6.18 -4.36 -22.72
CA GLY A 250 5.24 -5.46 -22.85
C GLY A 250 4.18 -5.25 -23.92
N TRP A 251 3.16 -6.13 -23.89
CA TRP A 251 2.00 -6.10 -24.77
C TRP A 251 2.38 -6.01 -26.27
N SER A 252 3.42 -6.77 -26.68
CA SER A 252 3.94 -6.75 -28.06
C SER A 252 4.27 -5.34 -28.54
N GLY A 253 4.96 -4.54 -27.70
CA GLY A 253 5.40 -3.17 -28.00
C GLY A 253 4.34 -2.09 -27.75
N LYS A 254 3.17 -2.44 -27.24
CA LYS A 254 2.10 -1.47 -26.93
C LYS A 254 2.16 -0.91 -25.50
N LEU A 255 3.09 -1.40 -24.68
CA LEU A 255 3.38 -0.88 -23.34
C LEU A 255 4.87 -0.59 -23.22
N ARG A 256 5.17 0.63 -22.78
CA ARG A 256 6.49 1.02 -22.31
C ARG A 256 6.34 1.98 -21.14
N GLU A 257 6.94 1.65 -20.03
CA GLU A 257 6.93 2.46 -18.82
C GLU A 257 8.35 2.65 -18.31
N VAL A 258 8.68 3.87 -17.90
CA VAL A 258 9.96 4.22 -17.27
C VAL A 258 9.69 4.71 -15.86
N TYR A 259 10.39 4.15 -14.90
CA TYR A 259 10.28 4.50 -13.51
C TYR A 259 11.64 4.90 -12.94
N ALA A 260 11.62 5.86 -12.01
CA ALA A 260 12.76 6.18 -11.16
C ALA A 260 12.47 5.75 -9.71
N LYS A 261 13.50 5.31 -9.02
CA LYS A 261 13.40 4.90 -7.62
C LYS A 261 13.08 6.12 -6.75
N ALA A 262 12.21 5.94 -5.76
CA ALA A 262 12.00 6.94 -4.72
C ALA A 262 13.32 7.18 -3.96
N ASN A 263 13.61 8.44 -3.66
CA ASN A 263 14.77 8.85 -2.87
C ASN A 263 14.57 8.56 -1.38
#